data_aabeb6b88760688a42135a5e41f3d30c
#
_entry.id   aabeb6b88760688a42135a5e41f3d30c
#
_cell.length_a   1.000
_cell.length_b   1.000
_cell.length_c   1.000
_cell.angle_alpha   90.00
_cell.angle_beta   90.00
_cell.angle_gamma   90.00
#
_symmetry.space_group_name_H-M   'P 1'
#
loop_
_entity.id
_entity.type
_entity.pdbx_description
1 polymer ?
#
loop_
_entity_poly.entity_id
_entity_poly.type
_entity_poly.pdbx_seq_one_letter_code
_entity_poly.pdbx_strand_id
1 'polypeptide(L)'
;MQRRQWFSRLIAVLAVASTPLLPSLALASAEAPDALVQRISGEVMAAVKADAAIQKGDVNRIMVLVDSKIMPNVNFSRMTASAVGRFWRQATPEQQKRLQEEFKILLVRTYAGALAQVNDQTIQVKPLRAAAEDKDVLVRTEIVGRGDPIQLDYRLEKT
;
A
#
# COMPACT_ATOMS: atom_id res chain seq x y z
N MET A 1 33.23 -80.93 29.80
CA MET A 1 33.73 -80.07 30.92
C MET A 1 34.16 -78.77 30.40
N GLN A 2 33.69 -77.66 31.13
CA GLN A 2 34.05 -76.23 31.04
C GLN A 2 33.72 -75.47 29.75
N ARG A 3 32.73 -74.82 29.87
CA ARG A 3 32.21 -73.46 29.74
C ARG A 3 33.27 -72.36 29.61
N ARG A 4 33.26 -71.56 28.54
CA ARG A 4 33.76 -70.21 28.57
C ARG A 4 32.85 -69.31 27.73
N GLN A 5 32.12 -68.45 28.41
CA GLN A 5 31.28 -67.42 27.87
C GLN A 5 32.16 -66.28 27.40
N TRP A 6 31.92 -65.74 26.19
CA TRP A 6 32.49 -64.52 25.72
C TRP A 6 31.36 -63.51 25.54
N PHE A 7 31.37 -62.52 26.41
CA PHE A 7 30.51 -61.37 26.30
C PHE A 7 31.04 -60.39 25.22
N SER A 8 30.36 -60.32 24.10
CA SER A 8 30.61 -59.26 23.11
C SER A 8 29.77 -58.02 23.48
N ARG A 9 30.44 -56.97 23.89
CA ARG A 9 29.84 -55.65 24.12
C ARG A 9 29.62 -55.00 22.79
N LEU A 10 28.37 -54.90 22.37
CA LEU A 10 27.95 -54.03 21.27
C LEU A 10 27.85 -52.58 21.81
N ILE A 11 28.78 -51.73 21.39
CA ILE A 11 28.70 -50.27 21.59
C ILE A 11 27.90 -49.71 20.42
N ALA A 12 26.65 -49.36 20.67
CA ALA A 12 25.82 -48.61 19.71
C ALA A 12 26.25 -47.12 19.76
N VAL A 13 26.94 -46.69 18.72
CA VAL A 13 27.24 -45.23 18.51
C VAL A 13 26.00 -44.59 17.91
N LEU A 14 25.29 -43.80 18.72
CA LEU A 14 24.17 -42.98 18.29
C LEU A 14 24.74 -41.74 17.59
N ALA A 15 24.79 -41.73 16.28
CA ALA A 15 25.13 -40.56 15.49
C ALA A 15 23.93 -39.62 15.48
N VAL A 16 23.94 -38.59 16.30
CA VAL A 16 22.99 -37.46 16.27
C VAL A 16 23.32 -36.62 15.05
N ALA A 17 22.58 -36.81 13.98
CA ALA A 17 22.65 -35.94 12.80
C ALA A 17 21.95 -34.58 13.13
N SER A 18 22.74 -33.61 13.56
CA SER A 18 22.28 -32.20 13.67
C SER A 18 22.14 -31.61 12.27
N THR A 19 20.92 -31.59 11.75
CA THR A 19 20.58 -30.81 10.55
C THR A 19 20.63 -29.33 10.90
N PRO A 20 21.47 -28.52 10.22
CA PRO A 20 21.41 -27.07 10.41
C PRO A 20 20.09 -26.54 9.82
N LEU A 21 19.23 -25.98 10.68
CA LEU A 21 18.09 -25.17 10.25
C LEU A 21 18.65 -23.89 9.62
N LEU A 22 18.78 -23.87 8.29
CA LEU A 22 19.06 -22.63 7.56
C LEU A 22 17.79 -21.77 7.66
N PRO A 23 17.88 -20.52 8.19
CA PRO A 23 16.75 -19.61 8.13
C PRO A 23 16.46 -19.33 6.65
N SER A 24 15.30 -19.75 6.16
CA SER A 24 14.77 -19.28 4.89
C SER A 24 14.60 -17.77 5.00
N LEU A 25 15.49 -17.01 4.38
CA LEU A 25 15.26 -15.61 4.09
C LEU A 25 14.06 -15.56 3.14
N ALA A 26 12.87 -15.40 3.71
CA ALA A 26 11.69 -15.05 2.94
C ALA A 26 12.01 -13.70 2.30
N LEU A 27 12.35 -13.69 1.02
CA LEU A 27 12.37 -12.49 0.20
C LEU A 27 10.95 -11.93 0.31
N ALA A 28 10.81 -10.80 1.00
CA ALA A 28 9.55 -10.07 1.04
C ALA A 28 9.19 -9.76 -0.41
N SER A 29 8.25 -10.52 -0.96
CA SER A 29 7.71 -10.22 -2.28
C SER A 29 7.10 -8.84 -2.23
N ALA A 30 7.46 -7.96 -3.17
CA ALA A 30 6.83 -6.67 -3.29
C ALA A 30 5.31 -6.85 -3.34
N GLU A 31 4.57 -6.03 -2.58
CA GLU A 31 3.11 -6.09 -2.54
C GLU A 31 2.55 -5.91 -3.96
N ALA A 32 1.59 -6.75 -4.35
CA ALA A 32 0.96 -6.64 -5.66
C ALA A 32 0.20 -5.30 -5.79
N PRO A 33 0.21 -4.66 -6.98
CA PRO A 33 -0.36 -3.33 -7.17
C PRO A 33 -1.83 -3.20 -6.77
N ASP A 34 -2.64 -4.19 -7.07
CA ASP A 34 -4.06 -4.27 -6.69
C ASP A 34 -4.23 -4.47 -5.17
N ALA A 35 -3.40 -5.28 -4.53
CA ALA A 35 -3.37 -5.45 -3.09
C ALA A 35 -2.98 -4.14 -2.37
N LEU A 36 -1.98 -3.41 -2.89
CA LEU A 36 -1.59 -2.09 -2.37
C LEU A 36 -2.76 -1.11 -2.41
N VAL A 37 -3.44 -0.98 -3.55
CA VAL A 37 -4.60 -0.10 -3.70
C VAL A 37 -5.73 -0.54 -2.77
N GLN A 38 -6.02 -1.84 -2.69
CA GLN A 38 -7.05 -2.38 -1.79
C GLN A 38 -6.75 -2.04 -0.33
N ARG A 39 -5.52 -2.23 0.11
CA ARG A 39 -5.10 -1.96 1.50
C ARG A 39 -5.19 -0.48 1.83
N ILE A 40 -4.57 0.41 1.03
CA ILE A 40 -4.58 1.85 1.29
C ILE A 40 -6.00 2.40 1.27
N SER A 41 -6.79 2.02 0.27
CA SER A 41 -8.18 2.45 0.15
C SER A 41 -9.01 1.98 1.35
N GLY A 42 -8.83 0.73 1.80
CA GLY A 42 -9.49 0.20 2.98
C GLY A 42 -9.11 0.95 4.25
N GLU A 43 -7.81 1.24 4.44
CA GLU A 43 -7.31 2.02 5.58
C GLU A 43 -7.87 3.45 5.60
N VAL A 44 -7.92 4.12 4.44
CA VAL A 44 -8.49 5.47 4.32
C VAL A 44 -9.98 5.45 4.65
N MET A 45 -10.74 4.51 4.06
CA MET A 45 -12.18 4.38 4.32
C MET A 45 -12.47 4.08 5.79
N ALA A 46 -11.71 3.21 6.42
CA ALA A 46 -11.85 2.91 7.85
C ALA A 46 -11.55 4.14 8.72
N ALA A 47 -10.50 4.88 8.41
CA ALA A 47 -10.14 6.10 9.13
C ALA A 47 -11.21 7.20 9.00
N VAL A 48 -11.76 7.39 7.79
CA VAL A 48 -12.85 8.35 7.55
C VAL A 48 -14.09 7.97 8.35
N LYS A 49 -14.48 6.70 8.37
CA LYS A 49 -15.65 6.22 9.12
C LYS A 49 -15.47 6.32 10.63
N ALA A 50 -14.24 6.22 11.12
CA ALA A 50 -13.93 6.27 12.56
C ALA A 50 -13.78 7.70 13.12
N ASP A 51 -13.58 8.72 12.26
CA ASP A 51 -13.32 10.10 12.70
C ASP A 51 -14.50 11.02 12.41
N ALA A 52 -15.24 11.36 13.46
CA ALA A 52 -16.40 12.25 13.37
C ALA A 52 -16.06 13.67 12.88
N ALA A 53 -14.82 14.15 13.07
CA ALA A 53 -14.40 15.45 12.55
C ALA A 53 -14.21 15.40 11.03
N ILE A 54 -13.64 14.31 10.50
CA ILE A 54 -13.55 14.09 9.06
C ILE A 54 -14.94 14.00 8.43
N GLN A 55 -15.87 13.29 9.06
CA GLN A 55 -17.26 13.18 8.61
C GLN A 55 -18.00 14.54 8.63
N LYS A 56 -17.52 15.50 9.41
CA LYS A 56 -18.01 16.91 9.40
C LYS A 56 -17.24 17.81 8.44
N GLY A 57 -16.27 17.27 7.69
CA GLY A 57 -15.49 17.99 6.71
C GLY A 57 -14.35 18.83 7.31
N ASP A 58 -13.83 18.47 8.49
CA ASP A 58 -12.68 19.16 9.08
C ASP A 58 -11.43 18.96 8.21
N VAL A 59 -11.06 20.05 7.52
CA VAL A 59 -9.94 20.08 6.57
C VAL A 59 -8.62 19.74 7.25
N ASN A 60 -8.40 20.13 8.50
CA ASN A 60 -7.14 19.84 9.20
C ASN A 60 -7.02 18.35 9.51
N ARG A 61 -8.12 17.74 9.96
CA ARG A 61 -8.15 16.27 10.21
C ARG A 61 -7.97 15.48 8.92
N ILE A 62 -8.59 15.92 7.83
CA ILE A 62 -8.41 15.32 6.50
C ILE A 62 -6.96 15.48 6.05
N MET A 63 -6.30 16.62 6.28
CA MET A 63 -4.89 16.83 5.94
C MET A 63 -3.99 15.84 6.68
N VAL A 64 -4.20 15.63 7.99
CA VAL A 64 -3.46 14.63 8.78
C VAL A 64 -3.65 13.21 8.22
N LEU A 65 -4.87 12.85 7.83
CA LEU A 65 -5.15 11.56 7.19
C LEU A 65 -4.39 11.41 5.86
N VAL A 66 -4.42 12.43 5.02
CA VAL A 66 -3.71 12.47 3.73
C VAL A 66 -2.21 12.31 3.94
N ASP A 67 -1.61 13.08 4.86
CA ASP A 67 -0.18 13.05 5.12
C ASP A 67 0.28 11.69 5.69
N SER A 68 -0.54 11.05 6.52
CA SER A 68 -0.18 9.78 7.17
C SER A 68 -0.46 8.54 6.32
N LYS A 69 -1.51 8.53 5.49
CA LYS A 69 -1.96 7.33 4.79
C LYS A 69 -1.77 7.38 3.27
N ILE A 70 -1.87 8.57 2.66
CA ILE A 70 -1.81 8.71 1.20
C ILE A 70 -0.41 9.11 0.75
N MET A 71 0.14 10.19 1.31
CA MET A 71 1.41 10.76 0.86
C MET A 71 2.60 9.78 0.83
N PRO A 72 2.75 8.82 1.78
CA PRO A 72 3.84 7.84 1.71
C PRO A 72 3.77 6.88 0.51
N ASN A 73 2.60 6.78 -0.13
CA ASN A 73 2.34 5.81 -1.19
C ASN A 73 2.16 6.47 -2.57
N VAL A 74 2.33 7.79 -2.69
CA VAL A 74 2.12 8.51 -3.94
C VAL A 74 3.35 9.32 -4.35
N ASN A 75 3.68 9.32 -5.63
CA ASN A 75 4.65 10.24 -6.20
C ASN A 75 3.99 11.61 -6.43
N PHE A 76 3.80 12.36 -5.34
CA PHE A 76 3.05 13.61 -5.38
C PHE A 76 3.75 14.69 -6.21
N SER A 77 5.08 14.67 -6.27
CA SER A 77 5.86 15.55 -7.16
C SER A 77 5.48 15.32 -8.63
N ARG A 78 5.38 14.05 -9.06
CA ARG A 78 4.96 13.71 -10.42
C ARG A 78 3.50 14.06 -10.70
N MET A 79 2.61 13.85 -9.72
CA MET A 79 1.21 14.27 -9.84
C MET A 79 1.11 15.77 -10.05
N THR A 80 1.82 16.56 -9.24
CA THR A 80 1.87 18.03 -9.36
C THR A 80 2.48 18.46 -10.69
N ALA A 81 3.58 17.83 -11.10
CA ALA A 81 4.22 18.11 -12.39
C ALA A 81 3.26 17.87 -13.57
N SER A 82 2.47 16.79 -13.50
CA SER A 82 1.47 16.48 -14.53
C SER A 82 0.34 17.53 -14.57
N ALA A 83 -0.11 18.01 -13.41
CA ALA A 83 -1.14 19.05 -13.30
C ALA A 83 -0.65 20.42 -13.78
N VAL A 84 0.58 20.80 -13.43
CA VAL A 84 1.20 22.07 -13.83
C VAL A 84 1.67 22.08 -15.29
N GLY A 85 1.97 20.89 -15.83
CA GLY A 85 2.37 20.69 -17.21
C GLY A 85 3.73 21.30 -17.53
N ARG A 86 3.84 21.95 -18.71
CA ARG A 86 5.12 22.50 -19.21
C ARG A 86 5.81 23.48 -18.27
N PHE A 87 5.05 24.21 -17.46
CA PHE A 87 5.58 25.22 -16.56
C PHE A 87 6.34 24.61 -15.36
N TRP A 88 6.11 23.33 -15.04
CA TRP A 88 6.84 22.63 -13.99
C TRP A 88 8.35 22.66 -14.19
N ARG A 89 8.82 22.48 -15.44
CA ARG A 89 10.27 22.51 -15.77
C ARG A 89 10.88 23.91 -15.73
N GLN A 90 10.06 24.94 -15.73
CA GLN A 90 10.50 26.34 -15.64
C GLN A 90 10.55 26.83 -14.19
N ALA A 91 9.90 26.13 -13.28
CA ALA A 91 9.84 26.47 -11.86
C ALA A 91 11.15 26.07 -11.17
N THR A 92 11.62 26.94 -10.25
CA THR A 92 12.74 26.61 -9.36
C THR A 92 12.35 25.48 -8.39
N PRO A 93 13.34 24.80 -7.75
CA PRO A 93 13.03 23.77 -6.72
C PRO A 93 12.11 24.31 -5.62
N GLU A 94 12.31 25.53 -5.16
CA GLU A 94 11.49 26.19 -4.13
C GLU A 94 10.06 26.42 -4.63
N GLN A 95 9.90 26.85 -5.87
CA GLN A 95 8.60 27.03 -6.51
C GLN A 95 7.90 25.67 -6.69
N GLN A 96 8.63 24.65 -7.12
CA GLN A 96 8.08 23.28 -7.25
C GLN A 96 7.59 22.74 -5.90
N LYS A 97 8.35 22.96 -4.82
CA LYS A 97 7.93 22.58 -3.47
C LYS A 97 6.66 23.30 -3.06
N ARG A 98 6.60 24.62 -3.25
CA ARG A 98 5.41 25.42 -2.95
C ARG A 98 4.21 25.00 -3.78
N LEU A 99 4.38 24.72 -5.06
CA LEU A 99 3.32 24.19 -5.93
C LEU A 99 2.75 22.86 -5.41
N GLN A 100 3.59 21.97 -4.90
CA GLN A 100 3.14 20.73 -4.29
C GLN A 100 2.31 20.98 -3.02
N GLU A 101 2.78 21.87 -2.14
CA GLU A 101 2.06 22.23 -0.91
C GLU A 101 0.68 22.81 -1.22
N GLU A 102 0.61 23.78 -2.13
CA GLU A 102 -0.65 24.43 -2.53
C GLU A 102 -1.59 23.45 -3.27
N PHE A 103 -1.04 22.58 -4.11
CA PHE A 103 -1.83 21.58 -4.83
C PHE A 103 -2.45 20.57 -3.87
N LYS A 104 -1.70 20.13 -2.84
CA LYS A 104 -2.23 19.25 -1.79
C LYS A 104 -3.39 19.93 -1.04
N ILE A 105 -3.21 21.18 -0.63
CA ILE A 105 -4.25 21.96 0.06
C ILE A 105 -5.49 22.11 -0.84
N LEU A 106 -5.29 22.42 -2.11
CA LEU A 106 -6.37 22.54 -3.09
C LEU A 106 -7.18 21.24 -3.19
N LEU A 107 -6.49 20.10 -3.36
CA LEU A 107 -7.14 18.78 -3.46
C LEU A 107 -7.94 18.46 -2.19
N VAL A 108 -7.33 18.63 -1.01
CA VAL A 108 -8.00 18.35 0.26
C VAL A 108 -9.26 19.21 0.41
N ARG A 109 -9.18 20.51 0.15
CA ARG A 109 -10.35 21.40 0.24
C ARG A 109 -11.43 21.07 -0.79
N THR A 110 -11.03 20.69 -2.00
CA THR A 110 -11.97 20.34 -3.07
C THR A 110 -12.74 19.06 -2.74
N TYR A 111 -12.08 18.07 -2.17
CA TYR A 111 -12.67 16.75 -1.93
C TYR A 111 -13.12 16.51 -0.48
N ALA A 112 -12.93 17.47 0.44
CA ALA A 112 -13.35 17.36 1.84
C ALA A 112 -14.85 17.02 1.97
N GLY A 113 -15.71 17.69 1.17
CA GLY A 113 -17.14 17.41 1.16
C GLY A 113 -17.51 16.00 0.69
N ALA A 114 -16.80 15.47 -0.29
CA ALA A 114 -17.00 14.10 -0.74
C ALA A 114 -16.58 13.08 0.32
N LEU A 115 -15.47 13.32 1.02
CA LEU A 115 -15.02 12.49 2.14
C LEU A 115 -16.01 12.53 3.32
N ALA A 116 -16.60 13.70 3.59
CA ALA A 116 -17.61 13.84 4.64
C ALA A 116 -18.89 13.02 4.37
N GLN A 117 -19.16 12.66 3.11
CA GLN A 117 -20.32 11.86 2.72
C GLN A 117 -20.06 10.34 2.73
N VAL A 118 -18.85 9.92 3.09
CA VAL A 118 -18.48 8.50 3.16
C VAL A 118 -19.16 7.86 4.39
N ASN A 119 -20.13 6.98 4.13
CA ASN A 119 -20.88 6.24 5.15
C ASN A 119 -20.80 4.73 4.93
N ASP A 120 -21.57 4.24 3.97
CA ASP A 120 -21.73 2.82 3.64
C ASP A 120 -21.00 2.41 2.36
N GLN A 121 -20.31 3.35 1.72
CA GLN A 121 -19.55 3.05 0.51
C GLN A 121 -18.43 2.04 0.78
N THR A 122 -18.16 1.23 -0.26
CA THR A 122 -17.05 0.27 -0.30
C THR A 122 -16.26 0.47 -1.58
N ILE A 123 -14.98 0.10 -1.55
CA ILE A 123 -14.12 0.13 -2.74
C ILE A 123 -13.98 -1.30 -3.26
N GLN A 124 -14.28 -1.48 -4.53
CA GLN A 124 -14.08 -2.73 -5.25
C GLN A 124 -12.92 -2.58 -6.22
N VAL A 125 -11.86 -3.33 -6.02
CA VAL A 125 -10.73 -3.39 -6.94
C VAL A 125 -11.08 -4.40 -8.04
N LYS A 126 -10.98 -3.97 -9.29
CA LYS A 126 -11.22 -4.85 -10.45
C LYS A 126 -10.00 -5.73 -10.70
N PRO A 127 -10.17 -6.90 -11.30
CA PRO A 127 -9.06 -7.80 -11.61
C PRO A 127 -7.97 -7.08 -12.39
N LEU A 128 -6.74 -7.11 -11.88
CA LEU A 128 -5.57 -6.53 -12.52
C LEU A 128 -5.21 -7.35 -13.76
N ARG A 129 -5.03 -6.66 -14.88
CA ARG A 129 -4.49 -7.23 -16.11
C ARG A 129 -3.13 -6.59 -16.38
N ALA A 130 -2.09 -7.20 -15.81
CA ALA A 130 -0.72 -6.75 -15.97
C ALA A 130 0.22 -7.94 -16.11
N ALA A 131 1.26 -7.79 -16.91
CA ALA A 131 2.35 -8.74 -16.99
C ALA A 131 3.38 -8.46 -15.88
N ALA A 132 4.17 -9.45 -15.50
CA ALA A 132 5.16 -9.31 -14.43
C ALA A 132 6.27 -8.28 -14.76
N GLU A 133 6.53 -8.08 -16.05
CA GLU A 133 7.52 -7.15 -16.61
C GLU A 133 7.01 -5.71 -16.75
N ASP A 134 5.70 -5.47 -16.60
CA ASP A 134 5.14 -4.14 -16.73
C ASP A 134 5.70 -3.19 -15.67
N LYS A 135 6.21 -2.05 -16.12
CA LYS A 135 6.74 -1.00 -15.26
C LYS A 135 5.64 -0.07 -14.73
N ASP A 136 4.58 0.07 -15.51
CA ASP A 136 3.40 0.87 -15.20
C ASP A 136 2.16 -0.01 -15.28
N VAL A 137 1.32 0.03 -14.27
CA VAL A 137 0.06 -0.72 -14.24
C VAL A 137 -1.11 0.20 -13.89
N LEU A 138 -2.27 -0.07 -14.49
CA LEU A 138 -3.51 0.63 -14.20
C LEU A 138 -4.40 -0.26 -13.32
N VAL A 139 -4.55 0.10 -12.06
CA VAL A 139 -5.49 -0.55 -11.14
C VAL A 139 -6.82 0.20 -11.21
N ARG A 140 -7.86 -0.49 -11.66
CA ARG A 140 -9.21 0.04 -11.75
C ARG A 140 -9.99 -0.26 -10.50
N THR A 141 -10.71 0.73 -10.00
CA THR A 141 -11.59 0.56 -8.84
C THR A 141 -12.95 1.18 -9.07
N GLU A 142 -13.92 0.72 -8.30
CA GLU A 142 -15.25 1.31 -8.20
C GLU A 142 -15.57 1.59 -6.73
N ILE A 143 -16.03 2.80 -6.44
CA ILE A 143 -16.64 3.14 -5.16
C ILE A 143 -18.14 2.86 -5.30
N VAL A 144 -18.61 1.89 -4.55
CA VAL A 144 -20.01 1.42 -4.59
C VAL A 144 -20.72 1.83 -3.31
N GLY A 145 -21.91 2.41 -3.46
CA GLY A 145 -22.76 2.87 -2.36
C GLY A 145 -24.21 3.05 -2.83
N ARG A 146 -24.95 4.02 -2.25
CA ARG A 146 -26.36 4.25 -2.58
C ARG A 146 -26.63 4.94 -3.92
N GLY A 147 -25.62 5.39 -4.62
CA GLY A 147 -25.75 6.05 -5.93
C GLY A 147 -25.11 5.24 -7.03
N ASP A 148 -24.93 5.88 -8.18
CA ASP A 148 -24.17 5.28 -9.28
C ASP A 148 -22.73 5.02 -8.84
N PRO A 149 -22.14 3.90 -9.26
CA PRO A 149 -20.75 3.59 -8.95
C PRO A 149 -19.79 4.65 -9.51
N ILE A 150 -18.85 5.10 -8.68
CA ILE A 150 -17.82 6.04 -9.10
C ILE A 150 -16.58 5.27 -9.47
N GLN A 151 -16.13 5.41 -10.73
CA GLN A 151 -14.88 4.80 -11.18
C GLN A 151 -13.70 5.68 -10.75
N LEU A 152 -12.68 5.03 -10.18
CA LEU A 152 -11.44 5.68 -9.77
C LEU A 152 -10.27 4.78 -10.12
N ASP A 153 -9.45 5.22 -11.07
CA ASP A 153 -8.33 4.46 -11.59
C ASP A 153 -7.01 4.99 -11.05
N TYR A 154 -6.11 4.07 -10.70
CA TYR A 154 -4.78 4.39 -10.18
C TYR A 154 -3.70 3.88 -11.14
N ARG A 155 -2.81 4.78 -11.55
CA ARG A 155 -1.59 4.38 -12.24
C ARG A 155 -0.48 4.19 -11.23
N LEU A 156 0.05 2.98 -11.15
CA LEU A 156 1.15 2.61 -10.28
C LEU A 156 2.41 2.36 -11.11
N GLU A 157 3.55 2.74 -10.55
CA GLU A 157 4.87 2.52 -11.14
C GLU A 157 5.68 1.60 -10.24
N LYS A 158 6.41 0.70 -10.86
CA LYS A 158 7.37 -0.15 -10.16
C LYS A 158 8.60 0.70 -9.87
N THR A 159 8.93 0.86 -8.59
CA THR A 159 10.11 1.57 -8.09
C THR A 159 11.21 0.59 -7.71
#